data_a93b9fe5a4fbadc519738eadb8582a9e
#
_entry.id   a93b9fe5a4fbadc519738eadb8582a9e
#
_cell.length_a   1.000
_cell.length_b   1.000
_cell.length_c   1.000
_cell.angle_alpha   90.00
_cell.angle_beta   90.00
_cell.angle_gamma   90.00
#
_symmetry.space_group_name_H-M   'P 1'
#
loop_
_entity.id
_entity.type
_entity.pdbx_description
1 polymer ?
#
loop_
_entity_poly.entity_id
_entity_poly.type
_entity_poly.pdbx_seq_one_letter_code
_entity_poly.pdbx_strand_id
1 'polypeptide(L)'
;FYLHGGSFYSGDKSMTDCIDFCIAFAKRGYVAVSLNYRLANIISFLSSNTEQYKAVLRSVADLKAGVRFLRKDFAIGDTYGIDPNTIFVGGYSAGAVAALHTAYIDSISDLSATVQALMPTIGGTLEGDAGNDGYSSEVSAVYSFAGGINDLNWIDANDEPMVSCQGTADQTVNYNCGPGLNNPAILNLCGSAQMHARADSVGLLNSHLSFPGTDHLWAASGNSNNKFIQAITFTSDFLYNLLPCNQTTTSIATIFKNEKTLIRIIDVLGRKATPTYNAPLFYIYNDGTVENKFIIE
;
A
#
# COMPACT_ATOMS: atom_id res chain seq x y z
N PHE A 1 -4.08 -0.85 -1.60
CA PHE A 1 -4.10 0.00 -2.81
C PHE A 1 -2.83 -0.19 -3.63
N TYR A 2 -2.98 -0.22 -4.95
CA TYR A 2 -1.86 -0.21 -5.90
C TYR A 2 -2.00 0.98 -6.87
N LEU A 3 -0.96 1.81 -6.95
CA LEU A 3 -0.90 2.96 -7.83
C LEU A 3 0.02 2.67 -9.02
N HIS A 4 -0.45 3.04 -10.21
CA HIS A 4 0.31 2.83 -11.46
C HIS A 4 1.55 3.71 -11.57
N GLY A 5 2.53 3.26 -12.35
CA GLY A 5 3.67 4.06 -12.78
C GLY A 5 3.30 5.12 -13.84
N GLY A 6 4.31 5.80 -14.41
CA GLY A 6 4.10 6.75 -15.51
C GLY A 6 4.53 8.18 -15.21
N SER A 7 5.48 8.34 -14.28
CA SER A 7 6.17 9.62 -14.01
C SER A 7 5.23 10.79 -13.70
N PHE A 8 4.06 10.52 -13.12
CA PHE A 8 3.01 11.49 -12.77
C PHE A 8 2.34 12.22 -13.95
N TYR A 9 2.69 11.92 -15.19
CA TYR A 9 2.08 12.53 -16.38
C TYR A 9 1.46 11.52 -17.36
N SER A 10 1.57 10.22 -17.07
CA SER A 10 1.00 9.15 -17.89
C SER A 10 0.64 7.95 -17.01
N GLY A 11 0.03 6.95 -17.63
CA GLY A 11 -0.36 5.71 -16.95
C GLY A 11 -1.86 5.66 -16.62
N ASP A 12 -2.29 4.49 -16.22
CA ASP A 12 -3.70 4.20 -15.89
C ASP A 12 -3.80 2.98 -14.98
N LYS A 13 -4.82 2.94 -14.13
CA LYS A 13 -5.10 1.84 -13.20
C LYS A 13 -5.32 0.47 -13.85
N SER A 14 -5.49 0.40 -15.16
CA SER A 14 -5.66 -0.83 -15.93
C SER A 14 -4.36 -1.31 -16.59
N MET A 15 -3.21 -0.73 -16.24
CA MET A 15 -1.90 -1.24 -16.68
C MET A 15 -1.69 -2.69 -16.20
N THR A 16 -0.88 -3.45 -16.95
CA THR A 16 -0.68 -4.89 -16.71
C THR A 16 -0.22 -5.20 -15.29
N ASP A 17 0.73 -4.45 -14.76
CA ASP A 17 1.21 -4.60 -13.40
C ASP A 17 0.11 -4.34 -12.35
N CYS A 18 -0.75 -3.35 -12.60
CA CYS A 18 -1.89 -3.03 -11.72
C CYS A 18 -2.89 -4.19 -11.64
N ILE A 19 -3.28 -4.71 -12.81
CA ILE A 19 -4.23 -5.83 -12.91
C ILE A 19 -3.63 -7.08 -12.25
N ASP A 20 -2.40 -7.42 -12.59
CA ASP A 20 -1.73 -8.62 -12.09
C ASP A 20 -1.50 -8.56 -10.58
N PHE A 21 -1.10 -7.39 -10.05
CA PHE A 21 -0.99 -7.17 -8.60
C PHE A 21 -2.32 -7.38 -7.90
N CYS A 22 -3.37 -6.70 -8.36
CA CYS A 22 -4.69 -6.79 -7.74
C CYS A 22 -5.24 -8.21 -7.76
N ILE A 23 -5.09 -8.93 -8.86
CA ILE A 23 -5.49 -10.34 -8.96
C ILE A 23 -4.67 -11.22 -8.00
N ALA A 24 -3.36 -10.98 -7.90
CA ALA A 24 -2.49 -11.76 -7.02
C ALA A 24 -2.85 -11.56 -5.54
N PHE A 25 -3.15 -10.33 -5.12
CA PHE A 25 -3.54 -10.03 -3.75
C PHE A 25 -4.99 -10.46 -3.45
N ALA A 26 -5.91 -10.29 -4.39
CA ALA A 26 -7.28 -10.80 -4.23
C ALA A 26 -7.32 -12.32 -4.03
N LYS A 27 -6.48 -13.08 -4.75
CA LYS A 27 -6.31 -14.53 -4.55
C LYS A 27 -5.76 -14.90 -3.17
N ARG A 28 -5.14 -13.97 -2.47
CA ARG A 28 -4.62 -14.13 -1.09
C ARG A 28 -5.61 -13.63 -0.02
N GLY A 29 -6.81 -13.24 -0.42
CA GLY A 29 -7.88 -12.80 0.50
C GLY A 29 -7.90 -11.31 0.81
N TYR A 30 -7.11 -10.48 0.12
CA TYR A 30 -7.16 -9.03 0.25
C TYR A 30 -8.26 -8.42 -0.62
N VAL A 31 -8.84 -7.33 -0.16
CA VAL A 31 -9.55 -6.39 -1.03
C VAL A 31 -8.50 -5.54 -1.73
N ALA A 32 -8.30 -5.76 -3.03
CA ALA A 32 -7.26 -5.11 -3.81
C ALA A 32 -7.86 -4.00 -4.70
N VAL A 33 -7.28 -2.80 -4.63
CA VAL A 33 -7.77 -1.61 -5.32
C VAL A 33 -6.67 -1.03 -6.19
N SER A 34 -6.87 -0.96 -7.49
CA SER A 34 -6.04 -0.16 -8.39
C SER A 34 -6.64 1.23 -8.56
N LEU A 35 -5.85 2.28 -8.31
CA LEU A 35 -6.31 3.66 -8.25
C LEU A 35 -5.66 4.52 -9.35
N ASN A 36 -6.48 5.34 -10.03
CA ASN A 36 -5.98 6.47 -10.80
C ASN A 36 -5.75 7.67 -9.88
N TYR A 37 -4.72 8.44 -10.15
CA TYR A 37 -4.46 9.73 -9.54
C TYR A 37 -4.35 10.83 -10.62
N ARG A 38 -4.51 12.09 -10.23
CA ARG A 38 -4.46 13.23 -11.15
C ARG A 38 -3.09 13.36 -11.81
N LEU A 39 -3.06 13.32 -13.13
CA LEU A 39 -1.84 13.44 -13.93
C LEU A 39 -1.50 14.91 -14.22
N ALA A 40 -0.22 15.20 -14.26
CA ALA A 40 0.32 16.50 -14.66
C ALA A 40 0.40 16.61 -16.20
N ASN A 41 0.46 17.85 -16.69
CA ASN A 41 0.88 18.07 -18.08
C ASN A 41 2.37 17.76 -18.21
N ILE A 42 2.74 16.93 -19.19
CA ILE A 42 4.12 16.46 -19.38
C ILE A 42 5.11 17.62 -19.58
N ILE A 43 4.77 18.66 -20.36
CA ILE A 43 5.66 19.79 -20.64
C ILE A 43 5.91 20.57 -19.34
N SER A 44 4.86 20.87 -18.58
CA SER A 44 4.96 21.58 -17.31
C SER A 44 5.76 20.79 -16.29
N PHE A 45 5.53 19.46 -16.21
CA PHE A 45 6.27 18.58 -15.30
C PHE A 45 7.76 18.56 -15.61
N LEU A 46 8.14 18.40 -16.87
CA LEU A 46 9.55 18.32 -17.26
C LEU A 46 10.31 19.66 -17.16
N SER A 47 9.60 20.79 -17.11
CA SER A 47 10.20 22.13 -17.13
C SER A 47 10.13 22.87 -15.77
N SER A 48 9.46 22.31 -14.76
CA SER A 48 9.20 23.03 -13.50
C SER A 48 9.19 22.14 -12.28
N ASN A 49 10.12 22.34 -11.36
CA ASN A 49 10.12 21.66 -10.05
C ASN A 49 8.84 21.95 -9.26
N THR A 50 8.25 23.14 -9.41
CA THR A 50 6.95 23.48 -8.81
C THR A 50 5.86 22.54 -9.29
N GLU A 51 5.77 22.26 -10.57
CA GLU A 51 4.77 21.34 -11.11
C GLU A 51 5.08 19.88 -10.76
N GLN A 52 6.34 19.51 -10.57
CA GLN A 52 6.72 18.20 -10.05
C GLN A 52 6.22 18.02 -8.61
N TYR A 53 6.47 18.97 -7.71
CA TYR A 53 5.93 18.94 -6.33
C TYR A 53 4.40 18.87 -6.33
N LYS A 54 3.73 19.68 -7.14
CA LYS A 54 2.26 19.66 -7.24
C LYS A 54 1.75 18.31 -7.72
N ALA A 55 2.42 17.68 -8.68
CA ALA A 55 2.02 16.37 -9.19
C ALA A 55 2.10 15.28 -8.13
N VAL A 56 3.21 15.23 -7.38
CA VAL A 56 3.38 14.30 -6.25
C VAL A 56 2.32 14.55 -5.18
N LEU A 57 2.16 15.78 -4.70
CA LEU A 57 1.22 16.08 -3.62
C LEU A 57 -0.26 15.90 -4.01
N ARG A 58 -0.61 16.12 -5.30
CA ARG A 58 -1.95 15.76 -5.79
C ARG A 58 -2.18 14.25 -5.78
N SER A 59 -1.17 13.46 -6.14
CA SER A 59 -1.29 12.00 -6.07
C SER A 59 -1.38 11.47 -4.64
N VAL A 60 -0.68 12.10 -3.69
CA VAL A 60 -0.83 11.85 -2.24
C VAL A 60 -2.27 12.14 -1.81
N ALA A 61 -2.81 13.31 -2.13
CA ALA A 61 -4.18 13.70 -1.80
C ALA A 61 -5.23 12.74 -2.39
N ASP A 62 -5.01 12.30 -3.63
CA ASP A 62 -5.91 11.35 -4.32
C ASP A 62 -5.86 9.95 -3.66
N LEU A 63 -4.67 9.47 -3.24
CA LEU A 63 -4.56 8.21 -2.52
C LEU A 63 -5.21 8.31 -1.13
N LYS A 64 -4.94 9.38 -0.38
CA LYS A 64 -5.59 9.65 0.92
C LYS A 64 -7.13 9.67 0.79
N ALA A 65 -7.67 10.29 -0.27
CA ALA A 65 -9.11 10.28 -0.55
C ALA A 65 -9.64 8.86 -0.85
N GLY A 66 -8.86 8.04 -1.55
CA GLY A 66 -9.18 6.63 -1.79
C GLY A 66 -9.25 5.82 -0.48
N VAL A 67 -8.30 6.04 0.42
CA VAL A 67 -8.30 5.41 1.76
C VAL A 67 -9.53 5.85 2.56
N ARG A 68 -9.83 7.17 2.60
CA ARG A 68 -11.04 7.69 3.25
C ARG A 68 -12.33 7.13 2.64
N PHE A 69 -12.36 6.93 1.32
CA PHE A 69 -13.51 6.34 0.64
C PHE A 69 -13.83 4.93 1.17
N LEU A 70 -12.82 4.07 1.30
CA LEU A 70 -13.04 2.72 1.83
C LEU A 70 -13.47 2.74 3.30
N ARG A 71 -12.89 3.61 4.14
CA ARG A 71 -13.32 3.76 5.54
C ARG A 71 -14.75 4.30 5.66
N LYS A 72 -15.13 5.21 4.78
CA LYS A 72 -16.52 5.69 4.69
C LYS A 72 -17.47 4.57 4.28
N ASP A 73 -17.12 3.78 3.27
CA ASP A 73 -17.92 2.64 2.83
C ASP A 73 -18.12 1.64 3.97
N PHE A 74 -17.04 1.28 4.68
CA PHE A 74 -17.13 0.43 5.88
C PHE A 74 -18.10 0.98 6.92
N ALA A 75 -18.03 2.28 7.23
CA ALA A 75 -18.89 2.92 8.24
C ALA A 75 -20.37 2.98 7.84
N ILE A 76 -20.69 2.99 6.55
CA ILE A 76 -22.07 3.13 6.03
C ILE A 76 -22.71 1.77 5.75
N GLY A 77 -21.98 0.82 5.20
CA GLY A 77 -22.58 -0.44 4.75
C GLY A 77 -21.62 -1.56 4.47
N ASP A 78 -20.30 -1.30 4.52
CA ASP A 78 -19.23 -2.28 4.30
C ASP A 78 -19.43 -3.11 3.01
N THR A 79 -19.62 -2.42 1.91
CA THR A 79 -19.88 -3.03 0.60
C THR A 79 -18.71 -3.92 0.15
N TYR A 80 -17.48 -3.53 0.50
CA TYR A 80 -16.27 -4.21 0.06
C TYR A 80 -15.72 -5.22 1.08
N GLY A 81 -16.22 -5.24 2.31
CA GLY A 81 -15.80 -6.19 3.35
C GLY A 81 -14.36 -5.97 3.80
N ILE A 82 -13.96 -4.71 4.04
CA ILE A 82 -12.60 -4.37 4.46
C ILE A 82 -12.43 -4.42 5.98
N ASP A 83 -11.19 -4.60 6.43
CA ASP A 83 -10.77 -4.16 7.77
C ASP A 83 -10.30 -2.69 7.68
N PRO A 84 -11.03 -1.73 8.28
CA PRO A 84 -10.67 -0.30 8.19
C PRO A 84 -9.39 0.05 8.94
N ASN A 85 -8.90 -0.85 9.81
CA ASN A 85 -7.68 -0.67 10.59
C ASN A 85 -6.44 -1.28 9.90
N THR A 86 -6.63 -2.02 8.79
CA THR A 86 -5.55 -2.71 8.09
C THR A 86 -5.59 -2.34 6.62
N ILE A 87 -5.03 -1.17 6.29
CA ILE A 87 -4.97 -0.65 4.93
C ILE A 87 -3.51 -0.47 4.51
N PHE A 88 -3.11 -1.18 3.47
CA PHE A 88 -1.78 -1.09 2.87
C PHE A 88 -1.81 -0.29 1.58
N VAL A 89 -0.80 0.53 1.36
CA VAL A 89 -0.66 1.34 0.15
C VAL A 89 0.66 1.08 -0.53
N GLY A 90 0.69 1.22 -1.84
CA GLY A 90 1.92 1.06 -2.60
C GLY A 90 1.68 1.21 -4.09
N GLY A 91 2.65 0.81 -4.87
CA GLY A 91 2.56 0.89 -6.32
C GLY A 91 3.91 0.67 -6.99
N TYR A 92 3.97 1.05 -8.27
CA TYR A 92 5.17 0.97 -9.08
C TYR A 92 5.62 2.36 -9.52
N SER A 93 6.95 2.64 -9.48
CA SER A 93 7.53 3.88 -9.99
C SER A 93 6.87 5.12 -9.36
N ALA A 94 6.28 6.02 -10.13
CA ALA A 94 5.55 7.19 -9.64
C ALA A 94 4.45 6.83 -8.64
N GLY A 95 3.75 5.72 -8.82
CA GLY A 95 2.75 5.24 -7.86
C GLY A 95 3.36 4.82 -6.52
N ALA A 96 4.55 4.20 -6.55
CA ALA A 96 5.30 3.88 -5.34
C ALA A 96 5.83 5.16 -4.65
N VAL A 97 6.29 6.15 -5.42
CA VAL A 97 6.66 7.47 -4.88
C VAL A 97 5.47 8.11 -4.17
N ALA A 98 4.30 8.14 -4.80
CA ALA A 98 3.08 8.69 -4.19
C ALA A 98 2.73 7.97 -2.87
N ALA A 99 2.81 6.64 -2.84
CA ALA A 99 2.50 5.85 -1.65
C ALA A 99 3.49 6.11 -0.49
N LEU A 100 4.81 6.19 -0.79
CA LEU A 100 5.83 6.51 0.19
C LEU A 100 5.63 7.91 0.78
N HIS A 101 5.31 8.90 -0.06
CA HIS A 101 5.01 10.26 0.40
C HIS A 101 3.68 10.32 1.19
N THR A 102 2.74 9.44 0.91
CA THR A 102 1.49 9.33 1.68
C THR A 102 1.73 8.78 3.07
N ALA A 103 2.63 7.81 3.21
CA ALA A 103 2.95 7.18 4.48
C ALA A 103 3.86 8.07 5.36
N TYR A 104 4.81 8.82 4.78
CA TYR A 104 5.91 9.43 5.52
C TYR A 104 5.91 10.97 5.56
N ILE A 105 4.94 11.64 4.95
CA ILE A 105 4.72 13.07 5.19
C ILE A 105 3.57 13.21 6.19
N ASP A 106 3.91 13.41 7.45
CA ASP A 106 2.93 13.50 8.55
C ASP A 106 2.20 14.85 8.56
N SER A 107 2.94 15.89 8.24
CA SER A 107 2.41 17.25 8.30
C SER A 107 2.98 18.18 7.23
N ILE A 108 2.29 19.29 6.99
CA ILE A 108 2.78 20.33 6.08
C ILE A 108 4.12 20.91 6.55
N SER A 109 4.40 20.89 7.86
CA SER A 109 5.67 21.38 8.41
C SER A 109 6.90 20.56 8.02
N ASP A 110 6.73 19.33 7.58
CA ASP A 110 7.81 18.48 7.09
C ASP A 110 8.29 18.90 5.70
N LEU A 111 7.43 19.63 4.99
CA LEU A 111 7.73 20.15 3.67
C LEU A 111 8.59 21.43 3.76
N SER A 112 9.46 21.64 2.78
CA SER A 112 10.20 22.89 2.67
C SER A 112 9.26 24.09 2.54
N ALA A 113 9.69 25.28 2.99
CA ALA A 113 8.87 26.50 2.90
C ALA A 113 8.37 26.79 1.48
N THR A 114 9.17 26.48 0.47
CA THR A 114 8.78 26.61 -0.94
C THR A 114 7.61 25.70 -1.30
N VAL A 115 7.62 24.45 -0.81
CA VAL A 115 6.55 23.49 -1.07
C VAL A 115 5.29 23.83 -0.25
N GLN A 116 5.46 24.25 1.01
CA GLN A 116 4.35 24.73 1.83
C GLN A 116 3.57 25.87 1.14
N ALA A 117 4.26 26.80 0.49
CA ALA A 117 3.63 27.90 -0.25
C ALA A 117 2.80 27.45 -1.45
N LEU A 118 2.95 26.20 -1.92
CA LEU A 118 2.13 25.63 -3.00
C LEU A 118 0.82 25.02 -2.50
N MET A 119 0.72 24.68 -1.21
CA MET A 119 -0.43 23.96 -0.65
C MET A 119 -1.80 24.60 -1.00
N PRO A 120 -1.98 25.93 -0.94
CA PRO A 120 -3.25 26.54 -1.32
C PRO A 120 -3.69 26.27 -2.76
N THR A 121 -2.73 25.93 -3.65
CA THR A 121 -3.02 25.64 -5.08
C THR A 121 -3.38 24.18 -5.36
N ILE A 122 -3.32 23.33 -4.32
CA ILE A 122 -3.53 21.87 -4.43
C ILE A 122 -4.49 21.31 -3.36
N GLY A 123 -5.37 22.13 -2.80
CA GLY A 123 -6.36 21.73 -1.81
C GLY A 123 -6.10 22.19 -0.39
N GLY A 124 -5.00 22.88 -0.14
CA GLY A 124 -4.70 23.55 1.15
C GLY A 124 -4.12 22.63 2.23
N THR A 125 -4.33 21.33 2.15
CA THR A 125 -3.87 20.33 3.12
C THR A 125 -3.30 19.09 2.42
N LEU A 126 -2.60 18.22 3.15
CA LEU A 126 -2.16 16.92 2.64
C LEU A 126 -3.34 16.00 2.32
N GLU A 127 -4.49 16.21 2.96
CA GLU A 127 -5.72 15.48 2.68
C GLU A 127 -6.35 15.88 1.32
N GLY A 128 -6.00 17.06 0.81
CA GLY A 128 -6.49 17.57 -0.47
C GLY A 128 -7.99 17.89 -0.46
N ASP A 129 -8.57 17.94 -1.66
CA ASP A 129 -9.93 18.37 -1.94
C ASP A 129 -10.80 17.28 -2.61
N ALA A 130 -10.35 16.03 -2.61
CA ALA A 130 -11.01 14.92 -3.31
C ALA A 130 -12.16 14.27 -2.53
N GLY A 131 -12.59 14.88 -1.42
CA GLY A 131 -13.78 14.48 -0.65
C GLY A 131 -13.56 13.34 0.35
N ASN A 132 -14.69 12.80 0.84
CA ASN A 132 -14.76 11.83 1.93
C ASN A 132 -14.18 12.36 3.25
N ASP A 133 -14.40 13.63 3.54
CA ASP A 133 -13.95 14.28 4.77
C ASP A 133 -14.55 13.63 6.02
N GLY A 134 -13.83 13.73 7.14
CA GLY A 134 -14.24 13.15 8.42
C GLY A 134 -13.87 11.68 8.63
N TYR A 135 -13.24 11.03 7.65
CA TYR A 135 -12.66 9.69 7.78
C TYR A 135 -11.13 9.77 7.76
N SER A 136 -10.46 8.90 8.52
CA SER A 136 -9.00 8.85 8.55
C SER A 136 -8.41 8.38 7.20
N SER A 137 -7.28 8.97 6.81
CA SER A 137 -6.47 8.54 5.67
C SER A 137 -5.21 7.77 6.09
N GLU A 138 -5.05 7.46 7.37
CA GLU A 138 -3.93 6.69 7.90
C GLU A 138 -3.82 5.33 7.21
N VAL A 139 -2.59 4.83 7.10
CA VAL A 139 -2.29 3.55 6.49
C VAL A 139 -1.53 2.67 7.49
N SER A 140 -1.42 1.37 7.23
CA SER A 140 -0.83 0.42 8.19
C SER A 140 0.52 -0.11 7.74
N ALA A 141 0.87 0.04 6.49
CA ALA A 141 2.19 -0.21 5.92
C ALA A 141 2.25 0.32 4.50
N VAL A 142 3.48 0.58 4.03
CA VAL A 142 3.74 0.97 2.65
C VAL A 142 4.61 -0.07 1.93
N TYR A 143 4.29 -0.33 0.66
CA TYR A 143 5.15 -1.14 -0.20
C TYR A 143 5.54 -0.37 -1.46
N SER A 144 6.75 -0.61 -1.96
CA SER A 144 7.32 0.16 -3.07
C SER A 144 7.98 -0.75 -4.10
N PHE A 145 7.51 -0.68 -5.35
CA PHE A 145 8.17 -1.31 -6.49
C PHE A 145 8.87 -0.21 -7.30
N ALA A 146 10.20 -0.19 -7.24
CA ALA A 146 11.04 0.79 -7.93
C ALA A 146 10.63 2.26 -7.65
N GLY A 147 10.24 2.57 -6.42
CA GLY A 147 9.91 3.91 -5.94
C GLY A 147 11.04 4.55 -5.15
N GLY A 148 10.81 5.78 -4.68
CA GLY A 148 11.75 6.53 -3.87
C GLY A 148 11.09 7.71 -3.18
N ILE A 149 11.81 8.34 -2.27
CA ILE A 149 11.35 9.46 -1.45
C ILE A 149 12.23 10.71 -1.68
N ASN A 150 11.65 11.90 -1.57
CA ASN A 150 12.40 13.14 -1.78
C ASN A 150 13.29 13.50 -0.58
N ASP A 151 12.88 13.19 0.64
CA ASP A 151 13.65 13.45 1.86
C ASP A 151 13.64 12.23 2.77
N LEU A 152 14.82 11.73 3.10
CA LEU A 152 14.97 10.59 4.01
C LEU A 152 14.62 10.93 5.46
N ASN A 153 14.63 12.21 5.85
CA ASN A 153 14.30 12.63 7.20
C ASN A 153 12.80 12.46 7.53
N TRP A 154 11.95 12.29 6.52
CA TRP A 154 10.55 11.97 6.74
C TRP A 154 10.34 10.55 7.29
N ILE A 155 11.35 9.68 7.18
CA ILE A 155 11.28 8.31 7.73
C ILE A 155 11.76 8.36 9.19
N ASP A 156 10.89 8.05 10.13
CA ASP A 156 11.19 7.98 11.56
C ASP A 156 10.77 6.66 12.23
N ALA A 157 11.00 6.53 13.53
CA ALA A 157 10.76 5.29 14.26
C ALA A 157 9.28 4.98 14.51
N ASN A 158 8.39 5.96 14.34
CA ASN A 158 6.97 5.82 14.62
C ASN A 158 6.14 5.61 13.36
N ASP A 159 6.79 5.65 12.20
CA ASP A 159 6.13 5.51 10.90
C ASP A 159 5.64 4.08 10.63
N GLU A 160 4.91 3.94 9.54
CA GLU A 160 4.41 2.68 9.05
C GLU A 160 5.52 1.78 8.52
N PRO A 161 5.47 0.47 8.80
CA PRO A 161 6.40 -0.51 8.25
C PRO A 161 6.52 -0.42 6.73
N MET A 162 7.75 -0.61 6.23
CA MET A 162 8.06 -0.51 4.80
C MET A 162 8.58 -1.82 4.21
N VAL A 163 8.08 -2.18 3.04
CA VAL A 163 8.71 -3.21 2.19
C VAL A 163 8.97 -2.67 0.79
N SER A 164 10.16 -2.91 0.22
CA SER A 164 10.44 -2.47 -1.13
C SER A 164 11.15 -3.51 -2.00
N CYS A 165 10.94 -3.41 -3.31
CA CYS A 165 11.63 -4.20 -4.32
C CYS A 165 12.19 -3.24 -5.39
N GLN A 166 13.49 -3.34 -5.69
CA GLN A 166 14.09 -2.44 -6.69
C GLN A 166 15.28 -3.08 -7.39
N GLY A 167 15.49 -2.71 -8.64
CA GLY A 167 16.69 -3.03 -9.41
C GLY A 167 17.89 -2.18 -8.98
N THR A 168 19.06 -2.80 -8.82
CA THR A 168 20.27 -2.05 -8.37
C THR A 168 20.88 -1.16 -9.47
N ALA A 169 20.48 -1.36 -10.73
CA ALA A 169 20.87 -0.54 -11.87
C ALA A 169 19.77 0.42 -12.34
N ASP A 170 18.75 0.65 -11.49
CA ASP A 170 17.64 1.56 -11.78
C ASP A 170 18.15 3.00 -11.98
N GLN A 171 17.90 3.55 -13.17
CA GLN A 171 18.30 4.89 -13.57
C GLN A 171 17.11 5.86 -13.60
N THR A 172 15.90 5.37 -13.50
CA THR A 172 14.67 6.19 -13.49
C THR A 172 14.36 6.70 -12.11
N VAL A 173 14.39 5.80 -11.12
CA VAL A 173 14.45 6.13 -9.69
C VAL A 173 15.75 5.54 -9.16
N ASN A 174 16.71 6.40 -8.86
CA ASN A 174 18.06 5.95 -8.49
C ASN A 174 17.98 5.03 -7.26
N TYR A 175 18.64 3.87 -7.33
CA TYR A 175 18.69 2.90 -6.25
C TYR A 175 19.25 3.47 -4.94
N ASN A 176 20.21 4.42 -5.05
CA ASN A 176 20.69 5.25 -3.94
C ASN A 176 19.91 6.57 -3.88
N CYS A 177 20.54 7.68 -4.24
CA CYS A 177 19.90 8.99 -4.40
C CYS A 177 20.36 9.64 -5.70
N GLY A 178 19.46 10.30 -6.40
CA GLY A 178 19.78 11.00 -7.62
C GLY A 178 18.55 11.63 -8.26
N PRO A 179 18.74 12.40 -9.34
CA PRO A 179 17.63 13.02 -10.04
C PRO A 179 16.70 11.97 -10.66
N GLY A 180 15.41 12.18 -10.55
CA GLY A 180 14.41 11.35 -11.20
C GLY A 180 14.60 11.35 -12.72
N LEU A 181 14.25 10.24 -13.38
CA LEU A 181 14.41 10.03 -14.82
C LEU A 181 15.88 10.20 -15.31
N ASN A 182 16.85 10.09 -14.42
CA ASN A 182 18.27 10.42 -14.68
C ASN A 182 18.44 11.80 -15.33
N ASN A 183 17.60 12.76 -14.97
CA ASN A 183 17.56 14.08 -15.55
C ASN A 183 17.72 15.15 -14.45
N PRO A 184 18.80 15.99 -14.49
CA PRO A 184 19.04 17.02 -13.46
C PRO A 184 17.93 18.07 -13.32
N ALA A 185 17.01 18.19 -14.26
CA ALA A 185 15.85 19.08 -14.17
C ALA A 185 14.70 18.46 -13.32
N ILE A 186 14.81 17.19 -12.96
CA ILE A 186 13.81 16.49 -12.15
C ILE A 186 14.30 16.40 -10.71
N LEU A 187 13.37 16.54 -9.77
CA LEU A 187 13.65 16.44 -8.33
C LEU A 187 14.39 15.15 -7.97
N ASN A 188 15.29 15.25 -7.02
CA ASN A 188 15.99 14.08 -6.49
C ASN A 188 15.03 13.16 -5.75
N LEU A 189 15.29 11.86 -5.92
CA LEU A 189 14.67 10.78 -5.15
C LEU A 189 15.77 9.90 -4.57
N CYS A 190 15.57 9.44 -3.33
CA CYS A 190 16.35 8.39 -2.73
C CYS A 190 15.57 7.08 -2.82
N GLY A 191 16.17 6.09 -3.48
CA GLY A 191 15.56 4.78 -3.68
C GLY A 191 15.79 3.82 -2.52
N SER A 192 15.51 2.56 -2.76
CA SER A 192 15.41 1.54 -1.71
C SER A 192 16.68 1.41 -0.87
N ALA A 193 17.88 1.51 -1.43
CA ALA A 193 19.12 1.38 -0.66
C ALA A 193 19.21 2.41 0.48
N GLN A 194 18.88 3.66 0.20
CA GLN A 194 18.98 4.73 1.19
C GLN A 194 17.75 4.80 2.11
N MET A 195 16.56 4.50 1.59
CA MET A 195 15.35 4.41 2.42
C MET A 195 15.49 3.34 3.50
N HIS A 196 15.95 2.14 3.13
CA HIS A 196 16.14 1.06 4.10
C HIS A 196 17.29 1.31 5.08
N ALA A 197 18.40 1.90 4.62
CA ALA A 197 19.48 2.33 5.51
C ALA A 197 18.99 3.37 6.55
N ARG A 198 18.09 4.27 6.14
CA ARG A 198 17.46 5.23 7.05
C ARG A 198 16.51 4.52 8.02
N ALA A 199 15.63 3.66 7.51
CA ALA A 199 14.69 2.88 8.32
C ALA A 199 15.42 2.06 9.40
N ASP A 200 16.51 1.38 9.04
CA ASP A 200 17.36 0.65 9.98
C ASP A 200 17.95 1.57 11.06
N SER A 201 18.41 2.76 10.66
CA SER A 201 19.04 3.72 11.57
C SER A 201 18.10 4.26 12.64
N VAL A 202 16.79 4.32 12.34
CA VAL A 202 15.76 4.79 13.27
C VAL A 202 14.99 3.65 13.93
N GLY A 203 15.25 2.39 13.54
CA GLY A 203 14.59 1.21 14.09
C GLY A 203 13.18 0.95 13.53
N LEU A 204 12.85 1.52 12.37
CA LEU A 204 11.59 1.26 11.69
C LEU A 204 11.58 -0.15 11.10
N LEU A 205 10.49 -0.90 11.29
CA LEU A 205 10.32 -2.23 10.70
C LEU A 205 10.30 -2.14 9.18
N ASN A 206 11.26 -2.79 8.53
CA ASN A 206 11.39 -2.73 7.10
C ASN A 206 11.94 -4.03 6.50
N SER A 207 11.72 -4.22 5.20
CA SER A 207 12.30 -5.34 4.45
C SER A 207 12.52 -4.95 2.99
N HIS A 208 13.63 -5.44 2.40
CA HIS A 208 14.07 -5.01 1.08
C HIS A 208 14.53 -6.18 0.21
N LEU A 209 14.01 -6.24 -1.02
CA LEU A 209 14.44 -7.18 -2.06
C LEU A 209 15.10 -6.43 -3.21
N SER A 210 16.42 -6.56 -3.35
CA SER A 210 17.16 -6.00 -4.48
C SER A 210 17.28 -6.99 -5.64
N PHE A 211 17.18 -6.49 -6.87
CA PHE A 211 17.43 -7.26 -8.09
C PHE A 211 18.76 -6.80 -8.73
N PRO A 212 19.87 -7.53 -8.50
CA PRO A 212 21.19 -7.13 -8.98
C PRO A 212 21.24 -6.90 -10.49
N GLY A 213 21.83 -5.77 -10.91
CA GLY A 213 21.99 -5.42 -12.32
C GLY A 213 20.72 -5.15 -13.11
N THR A 214 19.58 -5.11 -12.43
CA THR A 214 18.26 -4.89 -13.05
C THR A 214 17.97 -3.40 -13.09
N ASP A 215 17.46 -2.93 -14.23
CA ASP A 215 16.97 -1.58 -14.43
C ASP A 215 15.50 -1.43 -13.94
N HIS A 216 14.89 -0.27 -14.20
CA HIS A 216 13.58 0.18 -13.70
C HIS A 216 12.39 -0.68 -14.14
N LEU A 217 12.35 -1.12 -15.40
CA LEU A 217 11.13 -1.61 -16.06
C LEU A 217 10.70 -3.05 -15.70
N TRP A 218 11.33 -3.67 -14.72
CA TRP A 218 11.06 -5.06 -14.35
C TRP A 218 9.61 -5.32 -13.90
N ALA A 219 8.92 -4.33 -13.32
CA ALA A 219 7.56 -4.50 -12.84
C ALA A 219 6.50 -4.25 -13.92
N ALA A 220 6.77 -3.40 -14.91
CA ALA A 220 5.78 -2.93 -15.89
C ALA A 220 5.07 -4.04 -16.69
N SER A 221 5.73 -5.20 -16.88
CA SER A 221 5.20 -6.34 -17.61
C SER A 221 4.38 -7.30 -16.74
N GLY A 222 4.16 -6.98 -15.48
CA GLY A 222 3.39 -7.82 -14.56
C GLY A 222 3.92 -9.27 -14.50
N ASN A 223 3.03 -10.23 -14.48
CA ASN A 223 3.32 -11.66 -14.37
C ASN A 223 4.18 -12.23 -15.52
N SER A 224 4.40 -11.48 -16.59
CA SER A 224 5.34 -11.87 -17.64
C SER A 224 6.81 -11.73 -17.22
N ASN A 225 7.08 -11.11 -16.06
CA ASN A 225 8.41 -10.94 -15.50
C ASN A 225 8.56 -11.68 -14.16
N ASN A 226 9.51 -12.60 -14.07
CA ASN A 226 9.75 -13.37 -12.85
C ASN A 226 10.10 -12.51 -11.64
N LYS A 227 10.72 -11.32 -11.82
CA LYS A 227 11.02 -10.40 -10.72
C LYS A 227 9.75 -9.80 -10.13
N PHE A 228 8.74 -9.51 -10.96
CA PHE A 228 7.45 -9.06 -10.48
C PHE A 228 6.78 -10.15 -9.61
N ILE A 229 6.81 -11.40 -10.05
CA ILE A 229 6.27 -12.54 -9.27
C ILE A 229 7.02 -12.69 -7.93
N GLN A 230 8.35 -12.55 -7.93
CA GLN A 230 9.15 -12.56 -6.71
C GLN A 230 8.79 -11.38 -5.77
N ALA A 231 8.64 -10.18 -6.34
CA ALA A 231 8.24 -8.99 -5.59
C ALA A 231 6.84 -9.15 -4.96
N ILE A 232 5.87 -9.70 -5.69
CA ILE A 232 4.53 -10.02 -5.17
C ILE A 232 4.64 -10.96 -3.96
N THR A 233 5.41 -12.04 -4.08
CA THR A 233 5.57 -13.02 -3.00
C THR A 233 6.24 -12.38 -1.79
N PHE A 234 7.37 -11.72 -1.99
CA PHE A 234 8.12 -11.06 -0.92
C PHE A 234 7.27 -10.00 -0.19
N THR A 235 6.54 -9.17 -0.94
CA THR A 235 5.66 -8.16 -0.38
C THR A 235 4.48 -8.79 0.37
N SER A 236 3.85 -9.82 -0.20
CA SER A 236 2.73 -10.48 0.47
C SER A 236 3.13 -11.15 1.76
N ASP A 237 4.32 -11.76 1.83
CA ASP A 237 4.85 -12.40 3.05
C ASP A 237 5.12 -11.35 4.14
N PHE A 238 5.70 -10.20 3.78
CA PHE A 238 5.91 -9.10 4.71
C PHE A 238 4.58 -8.57 5.26
N LEU A 239 3.64 -8.21 4.39
CA LEU A 239 2.34 -7.66 4.79
C LEU A 239 1.50 -8.68 5.58
N TYR A 240 1.59 -9.97 5.24
CA TYR A 240 0.90 -11.03 5.99
C TYR A 240 1.34 -11.07 7.46
N ASN A 241 2.63 -10.87 7.73
CA ASN A 241 3.14 -10.85 9.10
C ASN A 241 2.68 -9.62 9.92
N LEU A 242 2.17 -8.58 9.26
CA LEU A 242 1.59 -7.40 9.93
C LEU A 242 0.10 -7.56 10.26
N LEU A 243 -0.56 -8.59 9.73
CA LEU A 243 -1.97 -8.79 10.00
C LEU A 243 -2.21 -9.09 11.49
N PRO A 244 -3.25 -8.52 12.11
CA PRO A 244 -3.55 -8.71 13.54
C PRO A 244 -3.66 -10.17 13.95
N CYS A 245 -4.14 -11.05 13.06
CA CYS A 245 -4.24 -12.49 13.33
C CYS A 245 -2.90 -13.22 13.43
N ASN A 246 -1.80 -12.62 12.96
CA ASN A 246 -0.45 -13.18 12.99
C ASN A 246 0.44 -12.55 14.05
N GLN A 247 0.01 -11.46 14.67
CA GLN A 247 0.73 -10.87 15.78
C GLN A 247 0.49 -11.72 17.02
N THR A 248 1.36 -12.69 17.25
CA THR A 248 1.43 -13.35 18.55
C THR A 248 1.84 -12.29 19.57
N THR A 249 0.87 -11.75 20.28
CA THR A 249 1.14 -10.97 21.49
C THR A 249 1.88 -11.86 22.47
N THR A 250 3.20 -11.67 22.60
CA THR A 250 3.99 -12.16 23.71
C THR A 250 3.70 -11.33 24.97
N SER A 251 2.45 -11.06 25.24
CA SER A 251 2.00 -10.72 26.58
C SER A 251 1.52 -12.03 27.22
N ILE A 252 2.07 -12.37 28.35
CA ILE A 252 1.51 -13.34 29.28
C ILE A 252 0.16 -12.74 29.73
N ALA A 253 -0.84 -12.80 28.87
CA ALA A 253 -2.22 -12.60 29.23
C ALA A 253 -2.64 -13.88 29.95
N THR A 254 -2.93 -13.75 31.21
CA THR A 254 -3.63 -14.75 32.03
C THR A 254 -4.65 -15.46 31.16
N ILE A 255 -4.51 -16.77 31.03
CA ILE A 255 -5.41 -17.63 30.25
C ILE A 255 -6.79 -17.55 30.91
N PHE A 256 -7.59 -16.58 30.53
CA PHE A 256 -9.02 -16.73 30.62
C PHE A 256 -9.37 -17.74 29.53
N LYS A 257 -9.69 -18.95 29.97
CA LYS A 257 -10.23 -20.01 29.15
C LYS A 257 -11.58 -19.50 28.62
N ASN A 258 -11.58 -18.72 27.54
CA ASN A 258 -12.81 -18.36 26.87
C ASN A 258 -13.40 -19.67 26.34
N GLU A 259 -14.54 -20.05 26.86
CA GLU A 259 -15.28 -21.23 26.37
C GLU A 259 -15.53 -21.03 24.88
N LYS A 260 -15.14 -22.03 24.09
CA LYS A 260 -15.33 -22.04 22.63
C LYS A 260 -16.84 -21.96 22.35
N THR A 261 -17.30 -20.83 21.85
CA THR A 261 -18.72 -20.55 21.58
C THR A 261 -18.98 -20.52 20.08
N LEU A 262 -20.00 -21.25 19.65
CA LEU A 262 -20.43 -21.27 18.25
C LEU A 262 -21.03 -19.92 17.85
N ILE A 263 -20.45 -19.26 16.85
CA ILE A 263 -20.96 -17.99 16.30
C ILE A 263 -22.02 -18.24 15.22
N ARG A 264 -21.72 -19.14 14.27
CA ARG A 264 -22.63 -19.43 13.15
C ARG A 264 -22.33 -20.77 12.49
N ILE A 265 -23.33 -21.27 11.77
CA ILE A 265 -23.21 -22.44 10.90
C ILE A 265 -23.47 -21.97 9.46
N ILE A 266 -22.64 -22.41 8.53
CA ILE A 266 -22.79 -22.14 7.09
C ILE A 266 -22.72 -23.42 6.27
N ASP A 267 -23.33 -23.39 5.08
CA ASP A 267 -23.23 -24.46 4.09
C ASP A 267 -21.94 -24.30 3.22
N VAL A 268 -21.73 -25.19 2.27
CA VAL A 268 -20.59 -25.18 1.33
C VAL A 268 -20.56 -23.93 0.43
N LEU A 269 -21.64 -23.18 0.33
CA LEU A 269 -21.76 -21.93 -0.42
C LEU A 269 -21.62 -20.69 0.47
N GLY A 270 -21.31 -20.88 1.76
CA GLY A 270 -21.16 -19.77 2.73
C GLY A 270 -22.48 -19.19 3.25
N ARG A 271 -23.64 -19.77 2.91
CA ARG A 271 -24.94 -19.30 3.35
C ARG A 271 -25.24 -19.80 4.76
N LYS A 272 -25.92 -18.98 5.57
CA LYS A 272 -26.36 -19.38 6.92
C LYS A 272 -27.19 -20.66 6.84
N ALA A 273 -26.85 -21.65 7.65
CA ALA A 273 -27.49 -22.94 7.71
C ALA A 273 -27.88 -23.31 9.14
N THR A 274 -28.83 -24.22 9.27
CA THR A 274 -29.16 -24.92 10.52
C THR A 274 -28.59 -26.33 10.46
N PRO A 275 -28.28 -26.98 11.59
CA PRO A 275 -27.82 -28.37 11.61
C PRO A 275 -28.83 -29.27 10.87
N THR A 276 -28.34 -29.96 9.84
CA THR A 276 -29.09 -30.88 9.01
C THR A 276 -28.30 -32.15 8.79
N TYR A 277 -29.00 -33.30 8.61
CA TYR A 277 -28.35 -34.56 8.26
C TYR A 277 -27.96 -34.61 6.80
N ASN A 278 -26.94 -35.40 6.49
CA ASN A 278 -26.49 -35.72 5.12
C ASN A 278 -26.03 -34.48 4.31
N ALA A 279 -25.62 -33.41 4.98
CA ALA A 279 -25.04 -32.22 4.34
C ALA A 279 -23.76 -31.77 5.07
N PRO A 280 -22.69 -31.41 4.34
CA PRO A 280 -21.50 -30.84 4.95
C PRO A 280 -21.77 -29.42 5.43
N LEU A 281 -21.50 -29.16 6.71
CA LEU A 281 -21.69 -27.86 7.35
C LEU A 281 -20.42 -27.40 8.03
N PHE A 282 -20.17 -26.08 8.00
CA PHE A 282 -19.05 -25.45 8.68
C PHE A 282 -19.54 -24.69 9.91
N TYR A 283 -19.02 -25.09 11.08
CA TYR A 283 -19.30 -24.49 12.38
C TYR A 283 -18.18 -23.51 12.71
N ILE A 284 -18.49 -22.22 12.78
CA ILE A 284 -17.55 -21.13 13.01
C ILE A 284 -17.68 -20.67 14.47
N TYR A 285 -16.54 -20.62 15.17
CA TYR A 285 -16.46 -20.31 16.60
C TYR A 285 -15.83 -18.95 16.86
N ASN A 286 -16.04 -18.42 18.08
CA ASN A 286 -15.52 -17.11 18.53
C ASN A 286 -13.98 -17.05 18.64
N ASP A 287 -13.29 -18.17 18.65
CA ASP A 287 -11.83 -18.29 18.65
C ASP A 287 -11.23 -18.34 17.23
N GLY A 288 -12.05 -18.11 16.19
CA GLY A 288 -11.65 -18.18 14.79
C GLY A 288 -11.55 -19.60 14.23
N THR A 289 -11.78 -20.64 15.04
CA THR A 289 -11.74 -22.02 14.56
C THR A 289 -12.98 -22.37 13.74
N VAL A 290 -12.78 -23.21 12.72
CA VAL A 290 -13.86 -23.74 11.86
C VAL A 290 -13.84 -25.26 11.93
N GLU A 291 -14.97 -25.86 12.28
CA GLU A 291 -15.14 -27.31 12.24
C GLU A 291 -16.04 -27.71 11.07
N ASN A 292 -15.58 -28.63 10.25
CA ASN A 292 -16.43 -29.25 9.22
C ASN A 292 -17.15 -30.46 9.86
N LYS A 293 -18.47 -30.44 9.82
CA LYS A 293 -19.28 -31.55 10.33
C LYS A 293 -20.19 -32.09 9.23
N PHE A 294 -20.18 -33.41 9.09
CA PHE A 294 -21.09 -34.15 8.26
C PHE A 294 -21.82 -35.15 9.16
N ILE A 295 -23.10 -34.89 9.45
CA ILE A 295 -23.92 -35.73 10.36
C ILE A 295 -24.72 -36.66 9.47
N ILE A 296 -24.55 -37.96 9.69
CA ILE A 296 -25.29 -39.03 9.00
C ILE A 296 -26.47 -39.41 9.93
N GLU A 297 -27.63 -39.66 9.32
CA GLU A 297 -28.82 -40.10 10.04
C GLU A 297 -28.68 -41.55 10.54
#